data_d51c31cca336238b92ecc7c0871d419f
#
_entry.id   d51c31cca336238b92ecc7c0871d419f
#
_cell.length_a   1.000
_cell.length_b   1.000
_cell.length_c   1.000
_cell.angle_alpha   90.00
_cell.angle_beta   90.00
_cell.angle_gamma   90.00
#
_symmetry.space_group_name_H-M   'P 1'
#
loop_
_entity.id
_entity.type
_entity.pdbx_description
1 polymer ?
#
loop_
_entity_poly.entity_id
_entity_poly.type
_entity_poly.pdbx_seq_one_letter_code
_entity_poly.pdbx_strand_id
1 'polypeptide(L)'
;MKNLVILGGGYGGIKVLTGLLGATLPEDLQITLVDKNPYHSYKTEFHTIVAGTAAETDVRISFPKHDQVNYEFGTVRQIDINNNKIYFQGRSIVLSYDYLVVALGCEDTYHGVEGAEEYTESVQSFSKARNAGLAVGNLNAYGKVSVVGAGLSGIEVASEIRESRPDVNIRLLDRGGSVLKAFDPKIQAHVADWFLKNDVEVLHHASVEYVEKDGVCNNGICYVNDVTVWTAGVQPHHLVRDLPFEKDRYNKVIVNKFFQVPKQEHIYVIGDNASSDFSPSGQLAGQQGEQVADILQAIFNNREPKEPREIKLRGTLGSLGKSDGFGSVFSQSLTGLLPRITKSGILWLQKRH
;
A
#
# COMPACT_ATOMS: atom_id res chain seq x y z
N MET A 1 -9.66 -12.09 -30.79
CA MET A 1 -9.20 -10.94 -29.99
C MET A 1 -9.18 -11.40 -28.54
N LYS A 2 -8.03 -11.31 -27.87
CA LYS A 2 -7.88 -11.72 -26.48
C LYS A 2 -7.95 -10.48 -25.58
N ASN A 3 -8.69 -10.54 -24.48
CA ASN A 3 -8.89 -9.45 -23.55
C ASN A 3 -8.17 -9.76 -22.23
N LEU A 4 -7.16 -8.97 -21.92
CA LEU A 4 -6.50 -8.96 -20.61
C LEU A 4 -7.05 -7.81 -19.77
N VAL A 5 -7.58 -8.11 -18.60
CA VAL A 5 -7.97 -7.09 -17.62
C VAL A 5 -6.99 -7.08 -16.45
N ILE A 6 -6.45 -5.92 -16.11
CA ILE A 6 -5.59 -5.69 -14.95
C ILE A 6 -6.39 -4.83 -13.95
N LEU A 7 -6.75 -5.40 -12.80
CA LEU A 7 -7.45 -4.71 -11.72
C LEU A 7 -6.47 -4.10 -10.73
N GLY A 8 -6.38 -2.78 -10.73
CA GLY A 8 -5.49 -2.00 -9.88
C GLY A 8 -4.23 -1.52 -10.59
N GLY A 9 -4.07 -0.20 -10.71
CA GLY A 9 -2.89 0.50 -11.23
C GLY A 9 -1.83 0.82 -10.17
N GLY A 10 -1.81 0.05 -9.06
CA GLY A 10 -0.79 0.10 -8.03
C GLY A 10 0.55 -0.48 -8.48
N TYR A 11 1.48 -0.71 -7.54
CA TYR A 11 2.85 -1.20 -7.84
C TYR A 11 2.88 -2.49 -8.67
N GLY A 12 1.99 -3.45 -8.37
CA GLY A 12 1.94 -4.71 -9.13
C GLY A 12 1.36 -4.51 -10.51
N GLY A 13 0.16 -3.92 -10.61
CA GLY A 13 -0.54 -3.78 -11.89
C GLY A 13 0.19 -2.89 -12.90
N ILE A 14 0.81 -1.78 -12.44
CA ILE A 14 1.62 -0.94 -13.33
C ILE A 14 2.85 -1.69 -13.86
N LYS A 15 3.47 -2.57 -13.07
CA LYS A 15 4.60 -3.39 -13.51
C LYS A 15 4.18 -4.49 -14.49
N VAL A 16 2.99 -5.08 -14.33
CA VAL A 16 2.41 -5.96 -15.34
C VAL A 16 2.23 -5.19 -16.65
N LEU A 17 1.58 -4.03 -16.59
CA LEU A 17 1.31 -3.22 -17.77
C LEU A 17 2.60 -2.79 -18.48
N THR A 18 3.53 -2.15 -17.77
CA THR A 18 4.78 -1.64 -18.36
C THR A 18 5.68 -2.78 -18.85
N GLY A 19 5.71 -3.91 -18.17
CA GLY A 19 6.42 -5.10 -18.62
C GLY A 19 5.86 -5.61 -19.95
N LEU A 20 4.54 -5.71 -20.09
CA LEU A 20 3.90 -6.11 -21.33
C LEU A 20 4.20 -5.12 -22.47
N LEU A 21 4.11 -3.82 -22.22
CA LEU A 21 4.39 -2.77 -23.23
C LEU A 21 5.85 -2.68 -23.64
N GLY A 22 6.77 -3.22 -22.85
CA GLY A 22 8.19 -3.33 -23.19
C GLY A 22 8.53 -4.45 -24.19
N ALA A 23 7.52 -5.23 -24.63
CA ALA A 23 7.69 -6.33 -25.58
C ALA A 23 6.75 -6.20 -26.77
N THR A 24 7.00 -7.01 -27.81
CA THR A 24 6.09 -7.12 -28.94
C THR A 24 4.84 -7.90 -28.50
N LEU A 25 3.70 -7.25 -28.55
CA LEU A 25 2.39 -7.84 -28.25
C LEU A 25 1.70 -8.28 -29.54
N PRO A 26 0.88 -9.38 -29.48
CA PRO A 26 0.04 -9.75 -30.62
C PRO A 26 -0.97 -8.64 -30.96
N GLU A 27 -1.24 -8.45 -32.26
CA GLU A 27 -2.21 -7.43 -32.70
C GLU A 27 -3.64 -7.68 -32.21
N ASP A 28 -3.98 -8.94 -31.93
CA ASP A 28 -5.30 -9.35 -31.43
C ASP A 28 -5.43 -9.29 -29.90
N LEU A 29 -4.42 -8.77 -29.18
CA LEU A 29 -4.47 -8.54 -27.74
C LEU A 29 -4.95 -7.13 -27.42
N GLN A 30 -5.99 -7.05 -26.58
CA GLN A 30 -6.44 -5.81 -25.97
C GLN A 30 -6.21 -5.86 -24.46
N ILE A 31 -5.56 -4.85 -23.91
CA ILE A 31 -5.32 -4.71 -22.47
C ILE A 31 -6.26 -3.65 -21.90
N THR A 32 -6.91 -3.92 -20.77
CA THR A 32 -7.68 -2.92 -20.04
C THR A 32 -7.13 -2.81 -18.62
N LEU A 33 -6.59 -1.64 -18.26
CA LEU A 33 -6.24 -1.31 -16.87
C LEU A 33 -7.43 -0.65 -16.19
N VAL A 34 -7.85 -1.22 -15.07
CA VAL A 34 -8.95 -0.71 -14.23
C VAL A 34 -8.39 -0.14 -12.94
N ASP A 35 -8.67 1.13 -12.63
CA ASP A 35 -8.34 1.77 -11.36
C ASP A 35 -9.40 2.81 -10.98
N LYS A 36 -9.43 3.22 -9.72
CA LYS A 36 -10.27 4.33 -9.24
C LYS A 36 -9.75 5.68 -9.73
N ASN A 37 -8.45 5.78 -9.91
CA ASN A 37 -7.73 7.02 -10.23
C ASN A 37 -7.09 6.93 -11.63
N PRO A 38 -6.97 8.04 -12.37
CA PRO A 38 -6.32 8.09 -13.67
C PRO A 38 -4.79 8.19 -13.59
N TYR A 39 -4.21 7.67 -12.50
CA TYR A 39 -2.76 7.73 -12.23
C TYR A 39 -2.32 6.64 -11.26
N HIS A 40 -1.09 6.23 -11.37
CA HIS A 40 -0.38 5.47 -10.33
C HIS A 40 0.00 6.40 -9.18
N SER A 41 -0.17 5.94 -7.94
CA SER A 41 0.23 6.71 -6.74
C SER A 41 1.35 6.01 -5.99
N TYR A 42 2.35 6.80 -5.57
CA TYR A 42 3.38 6.33 -4.64
C TYR A 42 2.85 6.28 -3.21
N LYS A 43 2.22 5.17 -2.87
CA LYS A 43 1.64 4.93 -1.54
C LYS A 43 2.69 5.04 -0.42
N THR A 44 3.94 4.72 -0.70
CA THR A 44 5.07 4.87 0.23
C THR A 44 5.36 6.31 0.63
N GLU A 45 4.75 7.29 -0.05
CA GLU A 45 4.93 8.72 0.22
C GLU A 45 3.64 9.38 0.76
N PHE A 46 2.60 8.62 1.07
CA PHE A 46 1.34 9.20 1.55
C PHE A 46 1.46 9.88 2.91
N HIS A 47 2.45 9.53 3.72
CA HIS A 47 2.78 10.26 4.95
C HIS A 47 3.12 11.74 4.68
N THR A 48 3.73 12.07 3.55
CA THR A 48 4.02 13.48 3.17
C THR A 48 2.75 14.24 2.80
N ILE A 49 1.74 13.56 2.24
CA ILE A 49 0.42 14.16 1.97
C ILE A 49 -0.31 14.43 3.29
N VAL A 50 -0.27 13.49 4.23
CA VAL A 50 -0.87 13.65 5.57
C VAL A 50 -0.25 14.84 6.31
N ALA A 51 1.05 15.01 6.22
CA ALA A 51 1.77 16.10 6.86
C ALA A 51 1.76 17.42 6.07
N GLY A 52 1.25 17.42 4.81
CA GLY A 52 1.26 18.60 3.94
C GLY A 52 2.65 19.04 3.47
N THR A 53 3.63 18.12 3.47
CA THR A 53 5.04 18.41 3.12
C THR A 53 5.37 18.13 1.65
N ALA A 54 4.47 17.48 0.90
CA ALA A 54 4.59 17.29 -0.55
C ALA A 54 3.29 17.73 -1.26
N ALA A 55 3.42 18.19 -2.48
CA ALA A 55 2.28 18.44 -3.34
C ALA A 55 1.65 17.12 -3.81
N GLU A 56 0.36 17.11 -4.07
CA GLU A 56 -0.35 15.93 -4.58
C GLU A 56 0.25 15.40 -5.88
N THR A 57 0.72 16.28 -6.74
CA THR A 57 1.39 15.96 -8.01
C THR A 57 2.71 15.22 -7.82
N ASP A 58 3.37 15.39 -6.68
CA ASP A 58 4.65 14.74 -6.39
C ASP A 58 4.53 13.25 -6.13
N VAL A 59 3.35 12.80 -5.76
CA VAL A 59 3.07 11.38 -5.44
C VAL A 59 2.23 10.67 -6.51
N ARG A 60 2.06 11.29 -7.69
CA ARG A 60 1.27 10.75 -8.80
C ARG A 60 2.11 10.62 -10.06
N ILE A 61 1.86 9.55 -10.83
CA ILE A 61 2.42 9.35 -12.17
C ILE A 61 1.29 8.95 -13.12
N SER A 62 1.21 9.61 -14.26
CA SER A 62 0.26 9.22 -15.31
C SER A 62 0.53 7.81 -15.81
N PHE A 63 -0.52 7.08 -16.13
CA PHE A 63 -0.37 5.80 -16.81
C PHE A 63 0.23 5.99 -18.21
N PRO A 64 1.02 5.01 -18.73
CA PRO A 64 1.59 5.08 -20.08
C PRO A 64 0.47 5.10 -21.12
N LYS A 65 0.67 5.82 -22.24
CA LYS A 65 -0.25 5.82 -23.37
C LYS A 65 0.20 4.79 -24.40
N HIS A 66 -0.71 3.91 -24.83
CA HIS A 66 -0.45 2.91 -25.85
C HIS A 66 -1.77 2.51 -26.54
N ASP A 67 -1.74 2.26 -27.85
CA ASP A 67 -2.95 2.00 -28.66
C ASP A 67 -3.69 0.70 -28.29
N GLN A 68 -2.96 -0.29 -27.77
CA GLN A 68 -3.55 -1.55 -27.28
C GLN A 68 -4.02 -1.50 -25.82
N VAL A 69 -3.98 -0.32 -25.17
CA VAL A 69 -4.37 -0.17 -23.76
C VAL A 69 -5.58 0.74 -23.62
N ASN A 70 -6.64 0.18 -23.06
CA ASN A 70 -7.79 0.93 -22.57
C ASN A 70 -7.64 1.19 -21.06
N TYR A 71 -8.16 2.33 -20.63
CA TYR A 71 -8.21 2.70 -19.22
C TYR A 71 -9.67 2.86 -18.80
N GLU A 72 -10.09 2.07 -17.82
CA GLU A 72 -11.41 2.19 -17.20
C GLU A 72 -11.28 2.70 -15.78
N PHE A 73 -11.69 3.95 -15.56
CA PHE A 73 -11.62 4.58 -14.25
C PHE A 73 -12.96 4.46 -13.51
N GLY A 74 -12.94 3.78 -12.37
CA GLY A 74 -14.12 3.58 -11.55
C GLY A 74 -13.93 2.53 -10.46
N THR A 75 -14.90 2.48 -9.56
CA THR A 75 -14.91 1.48 -8.48
C THR A 75 -15.51 0.18 -8.99
N VAL A 76 -14.74 -0.89 -8.94
CA VAL A 76 -15.26 -2.24 -9.21
C VAL A 76 -16.18 -2.63 -8.05
N ARG A 77 -17.39 -3.08 -8.40
CA ARG A 77 -18.38 -3.60 -7.44
C ARG A 77 -18.28 -5.10 -7.25
N GLN A 78 -17.99 -5.84 -8.33
CA GLN A 78 -18.02 -7.29 -8.32
C GLN A 78 -17.10 -7.86 -9.40
N ILE A 79 -16.43 -8.95 -9.05
CA ILE A 79 -15.67 -9.81 -9.97
C ILE A 79 -16.45 -11.12 -10.09
N ASP A 80 -17.05 -11.39 -11.25
CA ASP A 80 -17.76 -12.63 -11.55
C ASP A 80 -16.82 -13.59 -12.27
N ILE A 81 -16.24 -14.49 -11.51
CA ILE A 81 -15.25 -15.46 -12.02
C ILE A 81 -15.90 -16.58 -12.86
N ASN A 82 -17.20 -16.85 -12.67
CA ASN A 82 -17.88 -17.91 -13.40
C ASN A 82 -18.21 -17.49 -14.84
N ASN A 83 -18.48 -16.19 -15.04
CA ASN A 83 -18.83 -15.62 -16.34
C ASN A 83 -17.71 -14.77 -16.93
N ASN A 84 -16.53 -14.67 -16.28
CA ASN A 84 -15.40 -13.85 -16.67
C ASN A 84 -15.78 -12.37 -16.88
N LYS A 85 -16.48 -11.76 -15.90
CA LYS A 85 -17.01 -10.41 -16.00
C LYS A 85 -16.66 -9.54 -14.80
N ILE A 86 -16.44 -8.25 -15.06
CA ILE A 86 -16.19 -7.22 -14.06
C ILE A 86 -17.33 -6.20 -14.11
N TYR A 87 -17.94 -5.92 -12.97
CA TYR A 87 -19.04 -4.95 -12.82
C TYR A 87 -18.57 -3.74 -12.01
N PHE A 88 -19.01 -2.56 -12.43
CA PHE A 88 -18.68 -1.29 -11.79
C PHE A 88 -19.81 -0.76 -10.92
N GLN A 89 -19.46 0.01 -9.91
CA GLN A 89 -20.42 0.71 -9.08
C GLN A 89 -21.04 1.90 -9.84
N GLY A 90 -22.39 1.97 -9.86
CA GLY A 90 -23.11 3.10 -10.47
C GLY A 90 -22.96 3.21 -12.00
N ARG A 91 -22.46 2.17 -12.69
CA ARG A 91 -22.28 2.15 -14.15
C ARG A 91 -22.86 0.87 -14.75
N SER A 92 -23.44 0.97 -15.95
CA SER A 92 -23.94 -0.18 -16.71
C SER A 92 -22.85 -0.91 -17.52
N ILE A 93 -21.63 -0.39 -17.52
CA ILE A 93 -20.49 -1.00 -18.21
C ILE A 93 -20.12 -2.32 -17.54
N VAL A 94 -19.93 -3.36 -18.37
CA VAL A 94 -19.44 -4.67 -17.96
C VAL A 94 -18.24 -5.01 -18.82
N LEU A 95 -17.09 -5.29 -18.20
CA LEU A 95 -15.90 -5.78 -18.89
C LEU A 95 -15.90 -7.30 -18.88
N SER A 96 -15.67 -7.92 -20.04
CA SER A 96 -15.35 -9.34 -20.15
C SER A 96 -13.84 -9.53 -20.29
N TYR A 97 -13.32 -10.64 -19.78
CA TYR A 97 -11.89 -10.96 -19.87
C TYR A 97 -11.65 -12.41 -20.26
N ASP A 98 -10.58 -12.64 -21.01
CA ASP A 98 -9.99 -13.96 -21.24
C ASP A 98 -8.88 -14.23 -20.21
N TYR A 99 -8.19 -13.16 -19.76
CA TYR A 99 -7.17 -13.19 -18.70
C TYR A 99 -7.42 -12.08 -17.70
N LEU A 100 -7.23 -12.38 -16.42
CA LEU A 100 -7.42 -11.44 -15.32
C LEU A 100 -6.19 -11.38 -14.43
N VAL A 101 -5.70 -10.16 -14.17
CA VAL A 101 -4.68 -9.91 -13.13
C VAL A 101 -5.32 -9.10 -12.02
N VAL A 102 -5.38 -9.66 -10.81
CA VAL A 102 -5.90 -9.01 -9.61
C VAL A 102 -4.74 -8.42 -8.80
N ALA A 103 -4.61 -7.10 -8.84
CA ALA A 103 -3.57 -6.31 -8.20
C ALA A 103 -4.14 -5.16 -7.36
N LEU A 104 -5.28 -5.39 -6.70
CA LEU A 104 -6.08 -4.38 -5.98
C LEU A 104 -5.43 -3.86 -4.69
N GLY A 105 -4.34 -4.49 -4.23
CA GLY A 105 -3.63 -4.10 -3.02
C GLY A 105 -4.42 -4.40 -1.74
N CYS A 106 -4.24 -3.57 -0.73
CA CYS A 106 -4.81 -3.76 0.60
C CYS A 106 -5.67 -2.57 1.03
N GLU A 107 -6.47 -2.83 2.04
CA GLU A 107 -7.24 -1.84 2.80
C GLU A 107 -6.91 -1.96 4.30
N ASP A 108 -7.38 -0.99 5.10
CA ASP A 108 -7.17 -1.04 6.55
C ASP A 108 -7.84 -2.27 7.17
N THR A 109 -7.21 -2.82 8.20
CA THR A 109 -7.89 -3.69 9.16
C THR A 109 -8.00 -2.98 10.50
N TYR A 110 -9.21 -2.93 11.01
CA TYR A 110 -9.50 -2.28 12.30
C TYR A 110 -9.52 -3.26 13.46
N HIS A 111 -9.21 -4.53 13.21
CA HIS A 111 -9.13 -5.62 14.22
C HIS A 111 -10.35 -5.76 15.12
N GLY A 112 -11.53 -5.32 14.67
CA GLY A 112 -12.75 -5.32 15.45
C GLY A 112 -12.83 -4.23 16.52
N VAL A 113 -11.94 -3.24 16.50
CA VAL A 113 -11.96 -2.09 17.41
C VAL A 113 -13.17 -1.21 17.05
N GLU A 114 -14.09 -1.06 17.99
CA GLU A 114 -15.31 -0.28 17.83
C GLU A 114 -14.99 1.19 17.53
N GLY A 115 -15.71 1.79 16.57
CA GLY A 115 -15.52 3.17 16.13
C GLY A 115 -14.25 3.46 15.33
N ALA A 116 -13.29 2.50 15.22
CA ALA A 116 -12.04 2.77 14.53
C ALA A 116 -12.25 3.06 13.02
N GLU A 117 -13.16 2.36 12.35
CA GLU A 117 -13.47 2.63 10.94
C GLU A 117 -14.18 3.96 10.72
N GLU A 118 -15.02 4.37 11.67
CA GLU A 118 -15.85 5.57 11.56
C GLU A 118 -15.10 6.85 11.95
N TYR A 119 -14.26 6.79 12.98
CA TYR A 119 -13.65 7.96 13.61
C TYR A 119 -12.14 8.10 13.37
N THR A 120 -11.55 7.29 12.49
CA THR A 120 -10.14 7.45 12.19
C THR A 120 -9.86 7.81 10.73
N GLU A 121 -8.83 8.60 10.54
CA GLU A 121 -8.24 8.86 9.24
C GLU A 121 -7.29 7.71 8.83
N SER A 122 -7.13 7.49 7.54
CA SER A 122 -6.31 6.40 7.00
C SER A 122 -5.30 6.89 5.97
N VAL A 123 -4.26 6.10 5.75
CA VAL A 123 -3.22 6.35 4.73
C VAL A 123 -3.22 5.29 3.61
N GLN A 124 -4.27 4.48 3.50
CA GLN A 124 -4.28 3.35 2.57
C GLN A 124 -4.66 3.70 1.13
N SER A 125 -5.26 4.86 0.90
CA SER A 125 -5.52 5.39 -0.44
C SER A 125 -5.17 6.87 -0.51
N PHE A 126 -4.98 7.37 -1.74
CA PHE A 126 -4.66 8.79 -1.95
C PHE A 126 -5.73 9.72 -1.38
N SER A 127 -7.02 9.40 -1.61
CA SER A 127 -8.13 10.20 -1.08
C SER A 127 -8.18 10.20 0.45
N LYS A 128 -7.93 9.04 1.08
CA LYS A 128 -7.87 8.93 2.55
C LYS A 128 -6.69 9.72 3.12
N ALA A 129 -5.49 9.58 2.54
CA ALA A 129 -4.32 10.36 2.95
C ALA A 129 -4.54 11.88 2.81
N ARG A 130 -5.24 12.31 1.76
CA ARG A 130 -5.64 13.71 1.57
C ARG A 130 -6.60 14.18 2.67
N ASN A 131 -7.61 13.38 3.02
CA ASN A 131 -8.54 13.71 4.10
C ASN A 131 -7.80 13.82 5.44
N ALA A 132 -6.92 12.86 5.74
CA ALA A 132 -6.05 12.93 6.91
C ALA A 132 -5.20 14.21 6.92
N GLY A 133 -4.65 14.60 5.77
CA GLY A 133 -3.88 15.84 5.62
C GLY A 133 -4.72 17.10 5.86
N LEU A 134 -5.96 17.12 5.38
CA LEU A 134 -6.89 18.21 5.66
C LEU A 134 -7.26 18.27 7.15
N ALA A 135 -7.52 17.12 7.78
CA ALA A 135 -7.82 17.05 9.21
C ALA A 135 -6.65 17.58 10.06
N VAL A 136 -5.42 17.11 9.81
CA VAL A 136 -4.21 17.57 10.50
C VAL A 136 -3.90 19.05 10.20
N GLY A 137 -4.05 19.47 8.93
CA GLY A 137 -3.78 20.85 8.52
C GLY A 137 -4.69 21.88 9.16
N ASN A 138 -5.94 21.51 9.44
CA ASN A 138 -6.96 22.38 10.05
C ASN A 138 -6.89 22.44 11.58
N LEU A 139 -5.99 21.69 12.22
CA LEU A 139 -5.83 21.76 13.68
C LEU A 139 -5.33 23.14 14.12
N ASN A 140 -5.88 23.62 15.21
CA ASN A 140 -5.34 24.76 15.92
C ASN A 140 -3.99 24.40 16.57
N ALA A 141 -3.22 25.43 16.96
CA ALA A 141 -2.03 25.23 17.79
C ALA A 141 -2.41 24.45 19.06
N TYR A 142 -1.52 23.55 19.47
CA TYR A 142 -1.70 22.59 20.58
C TYR A 142 -2.80 21.54 20.34
N GLY A 143 -3.37 21.45 19.14
CA GLY A 143 -4.24 20.37 18.74
C GLY A 143 -3.54 19.01 18.91
N LYS A 144 -4.33 17.94 19.13
CA LYS A 144 -3.82 16.63 19.50
C LYS A 144 -4.04 15.62 18.39
N VAL A 145 -2.98 14.99 17.94
CA VAL A 145 -3.01 13.90 16.95
C VAL A 145 -2.62 12.59 17.62
N SER A 146 -3.47 11.58 17.52
CA SER A 146 -3.15 10.22 17.90
C SER A 146 -2.88 9.37 16.65
N VAL A 147 -1.71 8.72 16.58
CA VAL A 147 -1.38 7.74 15.53
C VAL A 147 -1.42 6.35 16.13
N VAL A 148 -2.26 5.47 15.61
CA VAL A 148 -2.42 4.10 16.10
C VAL A 148 -1.63 3.14 15.24
N GLY A 149 -0.61 2.51 15.82
CA GLY A 149 0.33 1.57 15.18
C GLY A 149 1.72 2.19 14.96
N ALA A 150 2.74 1.64 15.61
CA ALA A 150 4.15 2.05 15.46
C ALA A 150 4.93 1.13 14.50
N GLY A 151 4.29 0.68 13.41
CA GLY A 151 4.93 0.12 12.24
C GLY A 151 5.51 1.22 11.34
N LEU A 152 6.07 0.83 10.19
CA LEU A 152 6.72 1.75 9.25
C LEU A 152 5.84 2.98 8.91
N SER A 153 4.59 2.77 8.53
CA SER A 153 3.68 3.86 8.15
C SER A 153 3.37 4.81 9.30
N GLY A 154 3.13 4.29 10.51
CA GLY A 154 2.85 5.13 11.67
C GLY A 154 4.05 5.97 12.11
N ILE A 155 5.25 5.40 12.04
CA ILE A 155 6.49 6.12 12.31
C ILE A 155 6.69 7.28 11.32
N GLU A 156 6.51 7.01 10.01
CA GLU A 156 6.65 8.03 8.98
C GLU A 156 5.59 9.13 9.10
N VAL A 157 4.33 8.77 9.37
CA VAL A 157 3.25 9.73 9.59
C VAL A 157 3.53 10.61 10.82
N ALA A 158 3.83 10.00 11.96
CA ALA A 158 4.06 10.74 13.19
C ALA A 158 5.28 11.68 13.09
N SER A 159 6.38 11.20 12.52
CA SER A 159 7.60 12.01 12.36
C SER A 159 7.43 13.14 11.35
N GLU A 160 6.75 12.90 10.24
CA GLU A 160 6.52 13.92 9.21
C GLU A 160 5.54 15.02 9.72
N ILE A 161 4.48 14.64 10.45
CA ILE A 161 3.59 15.60 11.13
C ILE A 161 4.38 16.41 12.15
N ARG A 162 5.24 15.78 12.98
CA ARG A 162 6.05 16.49 13.99
C ARG A 162 6.89 17.59 13.39
N GLU A 163 7.54 17.33 12.24
CA GLU A 163 8.37 18.34 11.59
C GLU A 163 7.57 19.45 10.89
N SER A 164 6.42 19.09 10.29
CA SER A 164 5.58 20.07 9.57
C SER A 164 4.72 20.92 10.51
N ARG A 165 4.31 20.36 11.65
CA ARG A 165 3.44 20.97 12.65
C ARG A 165 4.07 20.88 14.04
N PRO A 166 5.13 21.67 14.32
CA PRO A 166 5.78 21.72 15.64
C PRO A 166 4.85 22.27 16.74
N ASP A 167 3.74 22.84 16.38
CA ASP A 167 2.71 23.44 17.25
C ASP A 167 1.64 22.44 17.76
N VAL A 168 1.55 21.23 17.19
CA VAL A 168 0.56 20.22 17.64
C VAL A 168 1.19 19.18 18.55
N ASN A 169 0.37 18.51 19.36
CA ASN A 169 0.80 17.41 20.23
C ASN A 169 0.58 16.07 19.52
N ILE A 170 1.58 15.22 19.50
CA ILE A 170 1.52 13.93 18.82
C ILE A 170 1.69 12.79 19.81
N ARG A 171 0.79 11.81 19.75
CA ARG A 171 0.84 10.56 20.49
C ARG A 171 0.85 9.39 19.53
N LEU A 172 1.78 8.48 19.73
CA LEU A 172 1.88 7.24 18.99
C LEU A 172 1.52 6.06 19.90
N LEU A 173 0.49 5.29 19.55
CA LEU A 173 0.04 4.14 20.32
C LEU A 173 0.46 2.85 19.63
N ASP A 174 1.13 1.95 20.34
CA ASP A 174 1.52 0.65 19.80
C ASP A 174 1.26 -0.50 20.78
N ARG A 175 0.72 -1.58 20.26
CA ARG A 175 0.46 -2.79 21.03
C ARG A 175 1.73 -3.50 21.50
N GLY A 176 2.84 -3.29 20.82
CA GLY A 176 4.14 -3.88 21.16
C GLY A 176 4.85 -3.15 22.30
N GLY A 177 5.93 -3.75 22.77
CA GLY A 177 6.84 -3.15 23.77
C GLY A 177 7.89 -2.25 23.14
N SER A 178 7.93 -2.11 21.81
CA SER A 178 8.88 -1.27 21.08
C SER A 178 8.30 -0.84 19.73
N VAL A 179 8.67 0.35 19.29
CA VAL A 179 8.42 0.81 17.91
C VAL A 179 9.13 -0.10 16.92
N LEU A 180 8.58 -0.25 15.71
CA LEU A 180 9.21 -1.03 14.62
C LEU A 180 9.63 -2.45 15.05
N LYS A 181 8.80 -3.18 15.76
CA LYS A 181 9.08 -4.52 16.32
C LYS A 181 9.71 -5.51 15.32
N ALA A 182 9.44 -5.36 14.03
CA ALA A 182 9.98 -6.23 12.97
C ALA A 182 11.39 -5.82 12.52
N PHE A 183 11.96 -4.72 13.02
CA PHE A 183 13.27 -4.23 12.67
C PHE A 183 14.31 -4.57 13.74
N ASP A 184 15.59 -4.43 13.36
CA ASP A 184 16.71 -4.62 14.25
C ASP A 184 16.64 -3.68 15.49
N PRO A 185 17.04 -4.13 16.68
CA PRO A 185 17.04 -3.31 17.90
C PRO A 185 17.76 -1.97 17.79
N LYS A 186 18.82 -1.88 16.98
CA LYS A 186 19.52 -0.63 16.71
C LYS A 186 18.63 0.40 16.03
N ILE A 187 17.83 -0.04 15.07
CA ILE A 187 16.84 0.82 14.38
C ILE A 187 15.73 1.23 15.34
N GLN A 188 15.21 0.28 16.14
CA GLN A 188 14.20 0.57 17.15
C GLN A 188 14.66 1.64 18.15
N ALA A 189 15.89 1.50 18.68
CA ALA A 189 16.47 2.46 19.61
C ALA A 189 16.67 3.85 18.97
N HIS A 190 17.15 3.90 17.73
CA HIS A 190 17.33 5.16 17.00
C HIS A 190 16.00 5.91 16.81
N VAL A 191 14.95 5.19 16.42
CA VAL A 191 13.62 5.77 16.19
C VAL A 191 12.98 6.21 17.51
N ALA A 192 13.08 5.42 18.57
CA ALA A 192 12.58 5.78 19.89
C ALA A 192 13.27 7.03 20.45
N ASP A 193 14.60 7.13 20.31
CA ASP A 193 15.40 8.30 20.70
C ASP A 193 15.01 9.55 19.91
N TRP A 194 14.75 9.40 18.60
CA TRP A 194 14.27 10.51 17.77
C TRP A 194 12.92 11.04 18.28
N PHE A 195 11.96 10.17 18.58
CA PHE A 195 10.63 10.58 19.09
C PHE A 195 10.75 11.27 20.45
N LEU A 196 11.57 10.75 21.34
CA LEU A 196 11.81 11.35 22.64
C LEU A 196 12.39 12.78 22.49
N LYS A 197 13.37 12.97 21.60
CA LYS A 197 14.01 14.27 21.35
C LYS A 197 13.08 15.28 20.65
N ASN A 198 12.05 14.80 19.99
CA ASN A 198 11.13 15.63 19.23
C ASN A 198 9.73 15.72 19.88
N ASP A 199 9.62 15.47 21.18
CA ASP A 199 8.38 15.62 21.95
C ASP A 199 7.18 14.85 21.35
N VAL A 200 7.41 13.62 20.86
CA VAL A 200 6.34 12.69 20.48
C VAL A 200 6.15 11.67 21.59
N GLU A 201 4.95 11.67 22.17
CA GLU A 201 4.59 10.72 23.21
C GLU A 201 4.38 9.32 22.61
N VAL A 202 5.10 8.31 23.10
CA VAL A 202 4.96 6.92 22.64
C VAL A 202 4.37 6.07 23.77
N LEU A 203 3.17 5.52 23.53
CA LEU A 203 2.50 4.60 24.42
C LEU A 203 2.73 3.16 23.96
N HIS A 204 3.58 2.45 24.67
CA HIS A 204 3.82 1.02 24.48
C HIS A 204 2.73 0.16 25.17
N HIS A 205 2.59 -1.08 24.72
CA HIS A 205 1.58 -2.02 25.23
C HIS A 205 0.15 -1.45 25.17
N ALA A 206 -0.09 -0.58 24.18
CA ALA A 206 -1.38 0.03 23.96
C ALA A 206 -2.33 -0.97 23.28
N SER A 207 -3.35 -1.39 23.99
CA SER A 207 -4.45 -2.20 23.45
C SER A 207 -5.66 -1.29 23.27
N VAL A 208 -5.77 -0.67 22.09
CA VAL A 208 -6.91 0.20 21.76
C VAL A 208 -8.19 -0.63 21.80
N GLU A 209 -9.14 -0.22 22.63
CA GLU A 209 -10.41 -0.91 22.91
C GLU A 209 -11.52 -0.36 22.02
N TYR A 210 -11.60 0.97 21.92
CA TYR A 210 -12.52 1.66 21.02
C TYR A 210 -12.01 3.06 20.69
N VAL A 211 -12.57 3.64 19.63
CA VAL A 211 -12.25 5.00 19.17
C VAL A 211 -13.54 5.80 19.11
N GLU A 212 -13.51 7.01 19.64
CA GLU A 212 -14.57 7.99 19.57
C GLU A 212 -14.13 9.15 18.66
N LYS A 213 -15.08 10.01 18.36
CA LYS A 213 -14.82 11.19 17.51
C LYS A 213 -13.70 12.08 18.04
N ASP A 214 -13.58 12.18 19.34
CA ASP A 214 -12.66 13.06 20.06
C ASP A 214 -11.70 12.30 20.99
N GLY A 215 -11.52 11.01 20.79
CA GLY A 215 -10.66 10.22 21.66
C GLY A 215 -10.35 8.80 21.23
N VAL A 216 -9.27 8.28 21.80
CA VAL A 216 -8.86 6.87 21.69
C VAL A 216 -8.78 6.28 23.08
N CYS A 217 -9.51 5.21 23.31
CA CYS A 217 -9.53 4.52 24.59
C CYS A 217 -8.64 3.28 24.56
N ASN A 218 -7.76 3.19 25.53
CA ASN A 218 -6.69 2.21 25.62
C ASN A 218 -6.48 1.78 27.06
N ASN A 219 -6.62 0.48 27.36
CA ASN A 219 -6.43 -0.08 28.71
C ASN A 219 -7.27 0.66 29.77
N GLY A 220 -8.53 0.98 29.46
CA GLY A 220 -9.46 1.67 30.36
C GLY A 220 -9.19 3.18 30.52
N ILE A 221 -8.22 3.75 29.81
CA ILE A 221 -7.91 5.19 29.81
C ILE A 221 -8.26 5.77 28.46
N CYS A 222 -9.11 6.82 28.45
CA CYS A 222 -9.45 7.53 27.22
C CYS A 222 -8.58 8.79 27.06
N TYR A 223 -7.88 8.84 25.94
CA TYR A 223 -7.01 9.94 25.57
C TYR A 223 -7.75 10.86 24.59
N VAL A 224 -8.05 12.07 25.03
CA VAL A 224 -8.68 13.09 24.18
C VAL A 224 -7.71 13.47 23.06
N ASN A 225 -8.21 13.51 21.81
CA ASN A 225 -7.51 13.99 20.64
C ASN A 225 -8.47 14.57 19.61
N ASP A 226 -7.96 15.39 18.72
CA ASP A 226 -8.74 16.04 17.66
C ASP A 226 -8.73 15.23 16.36
N VAL A 227 -7.65 14.46 16.12
CA VAL A 227 -7.48 13.59 14.94
C VAL A 227 -6.85 12.29 15.36
N THR A 228 -7.45 11.18 14.93
CA THR A 228 -6.85 9.84 15.02
C THR A 228 -6.46 9.35 13.64
N VAL A 229 -5.19 8.96 13.44
CA VAL A 229 -4.71 8.34 12.22
C VAL A 229 -4.47 6.85 12.46
N TRP A 230 -5.15 5.99 11.70
CA TRP A 230 -5.05 4.53 11.83
C TRP A 230 -3.98 3.96 10.90
N THR A 231 -2.99 3.29 11.47
CA THR A 231 -1.90 2.62 10.74
C THR A 231 -1.62 1.22 11.31
N ALA A 232 -2.55 0.67 12.08
CA ALA A 232 -2.36 -0.55 12.88
C ALA A 232 -2.49 -1.87 12.10
N GLY A 233 -2.55 -1.82 10.78
CA GLY A 233 -2.49 -3.00 9.94
C GLY A 233 -3.36 -2.92 8.70
N VAL A 234 -3.11 -3.88 7.81
CA VAL A 234 -3.78 -3.99 6.51
C VAL A 234 -4.25 -5.41 6.26
N GLN A 235 -5.25 -5.53 5.40
CA GLN A 235 -5.81 -6.79 4.92
C GLN A 235 -6.00 -6.74 3.41
N PRO A 236 -6.11 -7.88 2.72
CA PRO A 236 -6.42 -7.90 1.28
C PRO A 236 -7.71 -7.14 0.99
N HIS A 237 -7.80 -6.57 -0.21
CA HIS A 237 -8.98 -5.84 -0.66
C HIS A 237 -10.27 -6.68 -0.51
N HIS A 238 -11.39 -6.11 -0.05
CA HIS A 238 -12.65 -6.82 0.21
C HIS A 238 -13.11 -7.65 -0.99
N LEU A 239 -13.06 -7.11 -2.22
CA LEU A 239 -13.41 -7.87 -3.43
C LEU A 239 -12.64 -9.18 -3.57
N VAL A 240 -11.39 -9.23 -3.11
CA VAL A 240 -10.56 -10.45 -3.14
C VAL A 240 -10.91 -11.38 -1.99
N ARG A 241 -11.21 -10.82 -0.82
CA ARG A 241 -11.67 -11.62 0.33
C ARG A 241 -13.00 -12.33 0.06
N ASP A 242 -13.87 -11.72 -0.76
CA ASP A 242 -15.18 -12.26 -1.12
C ASP A 242 -15.13 -13.31 -2.26
N LEU A 243 -13.98 -13.42 -2.98
CA LEU A 243 -13.83 -14.44 -4.03
C LEU A 243 -13.78 -15.86 -3.44
N PRO A 244 -14.39 -16.87 -4.11
CA PRO A 244 -14.44 -18.26 -3.64
C PRO A 244 -13.13 -19.01 -3.92
N PHE A 245 -11.98 -18.34 -3.72
CA PHE A 245 -10.66 -18.94 -3.84
C PHE A 245 -10.16 -19.44 -2.49
N GLU A 246 -9.27 -20.41 -2.51
CA GLU A 246 -8.57 -20.85 -1.31
C GLU A 246 -7.67 -19.72 -0.77
N LYS A 247 -7.68 -19.52 0.54
CA LYS A 247 -6.98 -18.42 1.21
C LYS A 247 -6.16 -18.91 2.40
N ASP A 248 -5.10 -18.20 2.68
CA ASP A 248 -4.33 -18.39 3.90
C ASP A 248 -5.02 -17.78 5.14
N ARG A 249 -4.39 -17.92 6.31
CA ARG A 249 -4.89 -17.38 7.59
C ARG A 249 -5.04 -15.86 7.62
N TYR A 250 -4.49 -15.15 6.65
CA TYR A 250 -4.58 -13.69 6.51
C TYR A 250 -5.56 -13.27 5.41
N ASN A 251 -6.39 -14.20 4.93
CA ASN A 251 -7.33 -14.00 3.82
C ASN A 251 -6.67 -13.66 2.47
N LYS A 252 -5.40 -13.97 2.29
CA LYS A 252 -4.69 -13.84 1.00
C LYS A 252 -4.94 -15.07 0.16
N VAL A 253 -5.13 -14.88 -1.15
CA VAL A 253 -5.38 -15.97 -2.09
C VAL A 253 -4.14 -16.85 -2.25
N ILE A 254 -4.30 -18.15 -2.11
CA ILE A 254 -3.24 -19.12 -2.39
C ILE A 254 -3.08 -19.22 -3.91
N VAL A 255 -1.86 -19.00 -4.39
CA VAL A 255 -1.50 -19.06 -5.81
C VAL A 255 -0.40 -20.10 -6.04
N ASN A 256 -0.33 -20.59 -7.27
CA ASN A 256 0.79 -21.45 -7.67
C ASN A 256 2.07 -20.62 -7.94
N LYS A 257 3.17 -21.29 -8.30
CA LYS A 257 4.45 -20.61 -8.58
C LYS A 257 4.39 -19.61 -9.74
N PHE A 258 3.40 -19.70 -10.62
CA PHE A 258 3.14 -18.73 -11.71
C PHE A 258 2.14 -17.64 -11.33
N PHE A 259 1.85 -17.47 -10.05
CA PHE A 259 0.86 -16.51 -9.51
C PHE A 259 -0.58 -16.75 -9.97
N GLN A 260 -0.87 -17.94 -10.50
CA GLN A 260 -2.20 -18.33 -10.94
C GLN A 260 -3.00 -18.90 -9.77
N VAL A 261 -4.31 -18.66 -9.80
CA VAL A 261 -5.25 -19.31 -8.89
C VAL A 261 -5.38 -20.79 -9.31
N PRO A 262 -5.24 -21.75 -8.39
CA PRO A 262 -5.41 -23.16 -8.70
C PRO A 262 -6.75 -23.45 -9.40
N LYS A 263 -6.72 -24.21 -10.48
CA LYS A 263 -7.86 -24.53 -11.35
C LYS A 263 -8.44 -23.34 -12.15
N GLN A 264 -7.80 -22.17 -12.11
CA GLN A 264 -8.18 -20.97 -12.85
C GLN A 264 -6.92 -20.36 -13.47
N GLU A 265 -6.28 -21.07 -14.40
CA GLU A 265 -4.98 -20.71 -14.96
C GLU A 265 -4.93 -19.37 -15.71
N HIS A 266 -6.09 -18.80 -16.01
CA HIS A 266 -6.25 -17.49 -16.63
C HIS A 266 -6.41 -16.35 -15.62
N ILE A 267 -6.44 -16.63 -14.30
CA ILE A 267 -6.57 -15.64 -13.23
C ILE A 267 -5.28 -15.61 -12.41
N TYR A 268 -4.67 -14.44 -12.37
CA TYR A 268 -3.44 -14.14 -11.63
C TYR A 268 -3.75 -13.24 -10.45
N VAL A 269 -3.17 -13.52 -9.28
CA VAL A 269 -3.29 -12.67 -8.09
C VAL A 269 -1.90 -12.31 -7.60
N ILE A 270 -1.66 -11.02 -7.37
CA ILE A 270 -0.35 -10.49 -6.98
C ILE A 270 -0.43 -9.43 -5.89
N GLY A 271 0.71 -9.10 -5.32
CA GLY A 271 0.85 -8.09 -4.27
C GLY A 271 0.21 -8.51 -2.96
N ASP A 272 -0.40 -7.56 -2.29
CA ASP A 272 -0.98 -7.76 -0.95
C ASP A 272 -2.17 -8.73 -0.91
N ASN A 273 -2.70 -9.10 -2.09
CA ASN A 273 -3.81 -10.04 -2.24
C ASN A 273 -3.37 -11.51 -2.34
N ALA A 274 -2.10 -11.76 -2.72
CA ALA A 274 -1.56 -13.11 -2.87
C ALA A 274 -0.86 -13.58 -1.60
N SER A 275 -1.04 -14.85 -1.26
CA SER A 275 -0.29 -15.50 -0.19
C SER A 275 1.19 -15.56 -0.54
N SER A 276 2.05 -15.20 0.40
CA SER A 276 3.49 -15.13 0.24
C SER A 276 4.18 -15.19 1.59
N ASP A 277 5.40 -15.72 1.62
CA ASP A 277 6.27 -15.71 2.81
C ASP A 277 6.84 -14.32 3.13
N PHE A 278 6.67 -13.37 2.20
CA PHE A 278 7.15 -11.99 2.36
C PHE A 278 6.06 -11.08 2.93
N SER A 279 6.49 -10.10 3.72
CA SER A 279 5.60 -9.01 4.15
C SER A 279 5.11 -8.18 2.97
N PRO A 280 3.86 -7.68 3.00
CA PRO A 280 3.31 -6.79 1.98
C PRO A 280 4.22 -5.59 1.70
N SER A 281 4.51 -5.33 0.44
CA SER A 281 5.32 -4.17 0.04
C SER A 281 5.19 -3.85 -1.45
N GLY A 282 5.42 -2.59 -1.82
CA GLY A 282 5.47 -2.19 -3.23
C GLY A 282 6.57 -2.91 -4.01
N GLN A 283 7.69 -3.26 -3.36
CA GLN A 283 8.79 -4.00 -3.96
C GLN A 283 8.39 -5.44 -4.29
N LEU A 284 7.69 -6.13 -3.38
CA LEU A 284 7.12 -7.47 -3.60
C LEU A 284 6.14 -7.44 -4.77
N ALA A 285 5.14 -6.55 -4.70
CA ALA A 285 4.11 -6.42 -5.73
C ALA A 285 4.71 -6.12 -7.11
N GLY A 286 5.74 -5.25 -7.16
CA GLY A 286 6.44 -4.91 -8.39
C GLY A 286 7.16 -6.09 -9.02
N GLN A 287 7.92 -6.87 -8.24
CA GLN A 287 8.63 -8.07 -8.75
C GLN A 287 7.64 -9.17 -9.20
N GLN A 288 6.54 -9.37 -8.47
CA GLN A 288 5.49 -10.28 -8.91
C GLN A 288 4.85 -9.81 -10.22
N GLY A 289 4.59 -8.50 -10.35
CA GLY A 289 4.05 -7.91 -11.56
C GLY A 289 4.97 -8.08 -12.77
N GLU A 290 6.28 -7.86 -12.62
CA GLU A 290 7.27 -8.10 -13.68
C GLU A 290 7.27 -9.58 -14.13
N GLN A 291 7.20 -10.51 -13.20
CA GLN A 291 7.16 -11.93 -13.51
C GLN A 291 5.86 -12.36 -14.19
N VAL A 292 4.71 -11.82 -13.76
CA VAL A 292 3.43 -12.07 -14.44
C VAL A 292 3.43 -11.49 -15.85
N ALA A 293 4.07 -10.33 -16.08
CA ALA A 293 4.26 -9.81 -17.43
C ALA A 293 5.07 -10.77 -18.31
N ASP A 294 6.21 -11.29 -17.81
CA ASP A 294 7.04 -12.28 -18.52
C ASP A 294 6.23 -13.55 -18.89
N ILE A 295 5.41 -14.04 -17.95
CA ILE A 295 4.55 -15.22 -18.13
C ILE A 295 3.49 -14.95 -19.22
N LEU A 296 2.77 -13.84 -19.11
CA LEU A 296 1.71 -13.46 -20.06
C LEU A 296 2.28 -13.21 -21.46
N GLN A 297 3.45 -12.58 -21.57
CA GLN A 297 4.16 -12.43 -22.85
C GLN A 297 4.46 -13.78 -23.52
N ALA A 298 4.92 -14.77 -22.75
CA ALA A 298 5.17 -16.08 -23.29
C ALA A 298 3.88 -16.73 -23.81
N ILE A 299 2.79 -16.69 -23.00
CA ILE A 299 1.48 -17.25 -23.36
C ILE A 299 0.91 -16.58 -24.61
N PHE A 300 0.93 -15.24 -24.67
CA PHE A 300 0.38 -14.50 -25.81
C PHE A 300 1.16 -14.71 -27.09
N ASN A 301 2.44 -15.03 -26.99
CA ASN A 301 3.29 -15.39 -28.13
C ASN A 301 3.35 -16.92 -28.39
N ASN A 302 2.43 -17.71 -27.83
CA ASN A 302 2.34 -19.16 -27.94
C ASN A 302 3.66 -19.89 -27.54
N ARG A 303 4.32 -19.36 -26.50
CA ARG A 303 5.53 -19.95 -25.91
C ARG A 303 5.23 -20.46 -24.51
N GLU A 304 5.94 -21.47 -24.09
CA GLU A 304 5.85 -21.97 -22.71
C GLU A 304 6.48 -20.94 -21.76
N PRO A 305 5.78 -20.53 -20.67
CA PRO A 305 6.32 -19.63 -19.67
C PRO A 305 7.54 -20.26 -18.96
N LYS A 306 8.58 -19.46 -18.80
CA LYS A 306 9.73 -19.86 -17.99
C LYS A 306 9.35 -19.87 -16.51
N GLU A 307 10.07 -20.69 -15.75
CA GLU A 307 9.91 -20.71 -14.29
C GLU A 307 10.21 -19.32 -13.69
N PRO A 308 9.33 -18.81 -12.81
CA PRO A 308 9.53 -17.52 -12.18
C PRO A 308 10.82 -17.45 -11.38
N ARG A 309 11.45 -16.30 -11.41
CA ARG A 309 12.68 -16.04 -10.65
C ARG A 309 12.37 -15.92 -9.15
N GLU A 310 13.34 -16.28 -8.33
CA GLU A 310 13.25 -16.05 -6.89
C GLU A 310 13.04 -14.54 -6.59
N ILE A 311 12.08 -14.22 -5.73
CA ILE A 311 11.84 -12.86 -5.27
C ILE A 311 12.94 -12.46 -4.29
N LYS A 312 13.59 -11.32 -4.55
CA LYS A 312 14.68 -10.79 -3.73
C LYS A 312 14.37 -9.38 -3.27
N LEU A 313 13.93 -9.24 -2.03
CA LEU A 313 13.71 -7.93 -1.44
C LEU A 313 15.06 -7.32 -1.04
N ARG A 314 15.33 -6.11 -1.54
CA ARG A 314 16.62 -5.42 -1.32
C ARG A 314 16.71 -4.79 0.07
N GLY A 315 15.59 -4.67 0.77
CA GLY A 315 15.50 -4.06 2.08
C GLY A 315 14.31 -3.11 2.21
N THR A 316 14.21 -2.50 3.38
CA THR A 316 13.15 -1.53 3.70
C THR A 316 13.79 -0.26 4.22
N LEU A 317 13.39 0.89 3.69
CA LEU A 317 13.81 2.22 4.14
C LEU A 317 12.61 3.00 4.65
N GLY A 318 12.78 3.71 5.75
CA GLY A 318 11.81 4.64 6.32
C GLY A 318 12.41 6.01 6.56
N SER A 319 11.56 7.03 6.60
CA SER A 319 11.92 8.40 6.93
C SER A 319 11.55 8.76 8.36
N LEU A 320 12.36 9.60 8.99
CA LEU A 320 12.08 10.32 10.23
C LEU A 320 12.14 11.80 9.90
N GLY A 321 11.01 12.31 9.40
CA GLY A 321 10.95 13.66 8.85
C GLY A 321 11.87 13.83 7.62
N LYS A 322 12.43 15.06 7.47
CA LYS A 322 13.19 15.47 6.27
C LYS A 322 14.68 15.13 6.32
N SER A 323 15.24 15.08 7.52
CA SER A 323 16.71 15.05 7.72
C SER A 323 17.24 13.74 8.25
N ASP A 324 16.39 12.84 8.70
CA ASP A 324 16.76 11.57 9.31
C ASP A 324 15.98 10.41 8.68
N GLY A 325 16.46 9.19 8.87
CA GLY A 325 15.80 7.99 8.36
C GLY A 325 16.41 6.73 8.96
N PHE A 326 15.81 5.62 8.60
CA PHE A 326 16.22 4.30 9.06
C PHE A 326 15.94 3.25 8.01
N GLY A 327 16.54 2.10 8.16
CA GLY A 327 16.20 0.97 7.33
C GLY A 327 17.16 -0.19 7.42
N SER A 328 16.78 -1.26 6.73
CA SER A 328 17.62 -2.44 6.56
C SER A 328 17.86 -2.64 5.06
N VAL A 329 19.11 -2.70 4.64
CA VAL A 329 19.52 -2.95 3.25
C VAL A 329 20.54 -4.09 3.27
N PHE A 330 20.28 -5.17 2.52
CA PHE A 330 21.10 -6.40 2.55
C PHE A 330 21.43 -6.89 3.97
N SER A 331 20.42 -6.89 4.86
CA SER A 331 20.52 -7.27 6.28
C SER A 331 21.40 -6.34 7.14
N GLN A 332 21.82 -5.19 6.63
CA GLN A 332 22.54 -4.18 7.40
C GLN A 332 21.60 -3.08 7.87
N SER A 333 21.65 -2.79 9.16
CA SER A 333 20.85 -1.71 9.78
C SER A 333 21.52 -0.36 9.50
N LEU A 334 20.78 0.55 8.89
CA LEU A 334 21.17 1.91 8.57
C LEU A 334 20.30 2.91 9.34
N THR A 335 20.91 3.96 9.86
CA THR A 335 20.23 5.05 10.57
C THR A 335 20.85 6.39 10.20
N GLY A 336 20.10 7.50 10.36
CA GLY A 336 20.59 8.85 10.08
C GLY A 336 20.29 9.32 8.66
N LEU A 337 21.08 10.23 8.16
CA LEU A 337 20.86 10.89 6.86
C LEU A 337 20.97 9.96 5.66
N LEU A 338 21.84 8.95 5.70
CA LEU A 338 22.12 8.06 4.57
C LEU A 338 20.87 7.30 4.08
N PRO A 339 20.12 6.57 4.93
CA PRO A 339 18.89 5.91 4.49
C PRO A 339 17.83 6.91 3.98
N ARG A 340 17.78 8.12 4.52
CA ARG A 340 16.87 9.19 4.06
C ARG A 340 17.18 9.63 2.64
N ILE A 341 18.45 9.92 2.32
CA ILE A 341 18.87 10.29 0.97
C ILE A 341 18.65 9.12 -0.01
N THR A 342 18.98 7.90 0.41
CA THR A 342 18.80 6.71 -0.42
C THR A 342 17.33 6.51 -0.77
N LYS A 343 16.40 6.65 0.19
CA LYS A 343 14.95 6.58 -0.06
C LYS A 343 14.52 7.63 -1.09
N SER A 344 14.95 8.88 -0.93
CA SER A 344 14.64 9.96 -1.87
C SER A 344 15.20 9.71 -3.27
N GLY A 345 16.41 9.18 -3.36
CA GLY A 345 17.04 8.82 -4.63
C GLY A 345 16.30 7.71 -5.38
N ILE A 346 15.85 6.67 -4.67
CA ILE A 346 15.04 5.59 -5.24
C ILE A 346 13.73 6.14 -5.82
N LEU A 347 13.03 6.99 -5.06
CA LEU A 347 11.80 7.64 -5.53
C LEU A 347 12.02 8.49 -6.77
N TRP A 348 13.09 9.27 -6.78
CA TRP A 348 13.43 10.10 -7.94
C TRP A 348 13.70 9.25 -9.20
N LEU A 349 14.39 8.11 -9.06
CA LEU A 349 14.60 7.16 -10.15
C LEU A 349 13.28 6.55 -10.64
N GLN A 350 12.39 6.16 -9.72
CA GLN A 350 11.09 5.58 -10.06
C GLN A 350 10.17 6.57 -10.80
N LYS A 351 10.30 7.87 -10.55
CA LYS A 351 9.52 8.92 -11.23
C LYS A 351 9.97 9.18 -12.67
N ARG A 352 11.15 8.73 -13.06
CA ARG A 352 11.71 8.95 -14.41
C ARG A 352 11.46 7.80 -15.41
N HIS A 353 10.98 6.67 -14.90
CA HIS A 353 10.61 5.48 -15.68
C HIS A 353 9.10 5.22 -15.61
#